data_8477e2d250db41ce6c82f01f26c86c7e
#
_entry.id   8477e2d250db41ce6c82f01f26c86c7e
#
_cell.length_a   1.000
_cell.length_b   1.000
_cell.length_c   1.000
_cell.angle_alpha   90.00
_cell.angle_beta   90.00
_cell.angle_gamma   90.00
#
_symmetry.space_group_name_H-M   'P 1'
#
loop_
_entity.id
_entity.type
_entity.pdbx_description
1 polymer ?
#
loop_
_entity_poly.entity_id
_entity_poly.type
_entity_poly.pdbx_seq_one_letter_code
_entity_poly.pdbx_strand_id
1 'polypeptide(L)'
;MPADGLTDGRPSAGFKRVFAWYVRRLVRKRFAAVRAMPGTMDVLRDAGAHDGPSIVAMNHSSWWDPMIPCVLHPMTAGERGVFAPIDEAMLRKFRFFARCGLFGVEPDSPASLSRLADYSAREFAREPRSTLWITPQGRFADVRSPIALRPGVGVVAHRALGPKVAVLAVEYGFWTEQRPEAFLCARIVDPPSEASARGWHRAIESALDAACRELAGSVMSRDPARFETVFGGSGAAINPIYDAVLAARGQGAAIDVSARRAGPR
;
A
#
# COMPACT_ATOMS: atom_id res chain seq x y z
N MET A 1 8.88 -19.40 21.54
CA MET A 1 9.75 -18.73 20.54
C MET A 1 9.79 -19.62 19.33
N PRO A 2 9.65 -19.10 18.09
CA PRO A 2 9.92 -19.89 16.90
C PRO A 2 11.35 -20.46 16.96
N ALA A 3 11.57 -21.60 16.30
CA ALA A 3 12.87 -22.28 16.29
C ALA A 3 14.02 -21.44 15.71
N ASP A 4 13.69 -20.42 14.92
CA ASP A 4 14.62 -19.48 14.27
C ASP A 4 14.90 -18.18 15.09
N GLY A 5 14.32 -18.06 16.29
CA GLY A 5 14.49 -16.88 17.15
C GLY A 5 13.83 -15.59 16.67
N LEU A 6 13.12 -15.62 15.52
CA LEU A 6 12.43 -14.46 14.96
C LEU A 6 11.03 -14.30 15.58
N THR A 7 10.48 -13.10 15.51
CA THR A 7 9.21 -12.74 16.15
C THR A 7 8.02 -13.09 15.24
N ASP A 8 7.08 -13.88 15.76
CA ASP A 8 5.77 -14.11 15.10
C ASP A 8 4.80 -12.96 15.36
N GLY A 9 3.93 -12.73 14.40
CA GLY A 9 2.77 -11.85 14.56
C GLY A 9 1.82 -12.41 15.62
N ARG A 10 1.21 -11.51 16.39
CA ARG A 10 0.20 -11.82 17.43
C ARG A 10 -0.99 -10.89 17.24
N PRO A 11 -1.75 -11.02 16.13
CA PRO A 11 -2.79 -10.08 15.77
C PRO A 11 -3.85 -9.95 16.85
N SER A 12 -4.26 -8.71 17.13
CA SER A 12 -5.35 -8.39 18.04
C SER A 12 -6.35 -7.52 17.29
N ALA A 13 -7.57 -7.99 17.10
CA ALA A 13 -8.61 -7.29 16.36
C ALA A 13 -8.89 -5.88 16.93
N GLY A 14 -9.00 -5.77 18.26
CA GLY A 14 -9.20 -4.48 18.92
C GLY A 14 -8.02 -3.53 18.69
N PHE A 15 -6.79 -4.03 18.81
CA PHE A 15 -5.59 -3.21 18.56
C PHE A 15 -5.49 -2.77 17.11
N LYS A 16 -5.73 -3.66 16.14
CA LYS A 16 -5.75 -3.33 14.70
C LYS A 16 -6.74 -2.21 14.40
N ARG A 17 -7.97 -2.27 14.94
CA ARG A 17 -9.00 -1.22 14.75
C ARG A 17 -8.55 0.13 15.29
N VAL A 18 -8.04 0.17 16.53
CA VAL A 18 -7.53 1.42 17.15
C VAL A 18 -6.33 1.95 16.37
N PHE A 19 -5.41 1.08 15.97
CA PHE A 19 -4.22 1.49 15.21
C PHE A 19 -4.61 2.01 13.81
N ALA A 20 -5.52 1.34 13.10
CA ALA A 20 -6.02 1.82 11.81
C ALA A 20 -6.74 3.18 11.94
N TRP A 21 -7.54 3.37 12.98
CA TRP A 21 -8.15 4.67 13.28
C TRP A 21 -7.10 5.77 13.49
N TYR A 22 -6.08 5.48 14.32
CA TYR A 22 -4.96 6.41 14.54
C TYR A 22 -4.23 6.76 13.25
N VAL A 23 -3.88 5.74 12.44
CA VAL A 23 -3.21 5.95 11.15
C VAL A 23 -4.06 6.77 10.19
N ARG A 24 -5.36 6.48 10.08
CA ARG A 24 -6.28 7.26 9.24
C ARG A 24 -6.35 8.72 9.67
N ARG A 25 -6.37 8.99 10.98
CA ARG A 25 -6.29 10.35 11.52
C ARG A 25 -4.95 11.01 11.19
N LEU A 26 -3.85 10.26 11.32
CA LEU A 26 -2.50 10.75 11.00
C LEU A 26 -2.37 11.09 9.51
N VAL A 27 -2.82 10.20 8.61
CA VAL A 27 -2.80 10.43 7.16
C VAL A 27 -3.65 11.66 6.80
N ARG A 28 -4.86 11.82 7.35
CA ARG A 28 -5.67 13.04 7.14
C ARG A 28 -4.96 14.33 7.56
N LYS A 29 -4.15 14.26 8.61
CA LYS A 29 -3.40 15.42 9.10
C LYS A 29 -2.18 15.73 8.23
N ARG A 30 -1.52 14.71 7.69
CA ARG A 30 -0.22 14.84 7.01
C ARG A 30 -0.34 14.94 5.49
N PHE A 31 -1.38 14.37 4.90
CA PHE A 31 -1.63 14.39 3.46
C PHE A 31 -2.82 15.28 3.12
N ALA A 32 -2.75 15.94 1.98
CA ALA A 32 -3.89 16.65 1.39
C ALA A 32 -4.95 15.65 0.92
N ALA A 33 -4.53 14.61 0.20
CA ALA A 33 -5.40 13.54 -0.29
C ALA A 33 -4.63 12.24 -0.50
N VAL A 34 -5.36 11.13 -0.49
CA VAL A 34 -4.97 9.86 -1.12
C VAL A 34 -5.82 9.73 -2.37
N ARG A 35 -5.19 9.69 -3.51
CA ARG A 35 -5.81 9.64 -4.84
C ARG A 35 -5.55 8.29 -5.48
N ALA A 36 -6.53 7.73 -6.14
CA ALA A 36 -6.42 6.48 -6.86
C ALA A 36 -6.74 6.69 -8.34
N MET A 37 -5.99 6.07 -9.22
CA MET A 37 -6.38 5.95 -10.63
C MET A 37 -7.68 5.15 -10.75
N PRO A 38 -8.52 5.41 -11.77
CA PRO A 38 -9.75 4.66 -12.01
C PRO A 38 -9.52 3.14 -11.98
N GLY A 39 -10.43 2.40 -11.36
CA GLY A 39 -10.34 0.94 -11.22
C GLY A 39 -9.42 0.44 -10.10
N THR A 40 -8.56 1.28 -9.53
CA THR A 40 -7.64 0.88 -8.44
C THR A 40 -8.38 0.28 -7.24
N MET A 41 -9.44 0.94 -6.81
CA MET A 41 -10.22 0.45 -5.65
C MET A 41 -11.00 -0.82 -5.96
N ASP A 42 -11.42 -1.02 -7.20
CA ASP A 42 -12.13 -2.23 -7.62
C ASP A 42 -11.19 -3.44 -7.66
N VAL A 43 -9.96 -3.26 -8.14
CA VAL A 43 -8.90 -4.28 -8.07
C VAL A 43 -8.65 -4.72 -6.62
N LEU A 44 -8.53 -3.77 -5.70
CA LEU A 44 -8.30 -4.08 -4.29
C LEU A 44 -9.52 -4.72 -3.62
N ARG A 45 -10.75 -4.34 -4.01
CA ARG A 45 -12.00 -4.99 -3.54
C ARG A 45 -12.12 -6.41 -4.07
N ASP A 46 -11.79 -6.64 -5.34
CA ASP A 46 -11.77 -7.97 -5.94
C ASP A 46 -10.77 -8.89 -5.21
N ALA A 47 -9.56 -8.41 -4.93
CA ALA A 47 -8.61 -9.14 -4.10
C ALA A 47 -9.13 -9.37 -2.67
N GLY A 48 -9.81 -8.39 -2.08
CA GLY A 48 -10.42 -8.48 -0.75
C GLY A 48 -11.62 -9.41 -0.68
N ALA A 49 -12.39 -9.55 -1.76
CA ALA A 49 -13.58 -10.40 -1.84
C ALA A 49 -13.24 -11.89 -2.11
N HIS A 50 -12.00 -12.19 -2.52
CA HIS A 50 -11.59 -13.55 -2.86
C HIS A 50 -11.73 -14.51 -1.67
N ASP A 51 -12.26 -15.72 -1.91
CA ASP A 51 -12.51 -16.71 -0.83
C ASP A 51 -11.25 -17.44 -0.36
N GLY A 52 -10.18 -17.40 -1.13
CA GLY A 52 -8.86 -17.95 -0.80
C GLY A 52 -7.86 -16.89 -0.33
N PRO A 53 -6.56 -17.25 -0.29
CA PRO A 53 -5.45 -16.35 0.01
C PRO A 53 -5.39 -15.14 -0.93
N SER A 54 -5.08 -13.97 -0.39
CA SER A 54 -4.78 -12.79 -1.22
C SER A 54 -3.39 -12.24 -0.92
N ILE A 55 -2.74 -11.73 -1.95
CA ILE A 55 -1.43 -11.10 -1.86
C ILE A 55 -1.50 -9.73 -2.52
N VAL A 56 -1.13 -8.69 -1.79
CA VAL A 56 -0.97 -7.34 -2.34
C VAL A 56 0.51 -6.96 -2.25
N ALA A 57 1.17 -6.93 -3.40
CA ALA A 57 2.57 -6.54 -3.50
C ALA A 57 2.68 -5.06 -3.91
N MET A 58 3.41 -4.26 -3.14
CA MET A 58 3.55 -2.83 -3.42
C MET A 58 5.03 -2.42 -3.49
N ASN A 59 5.32 -1.35 -4.24
CA ASN A 59 6.64 -0.75 -4.22
C ASN A 59 6.95 -0.16 -2.84
N HIS A 60 8.23 0.10 -2.57
CA HIS A 60 8.69 0.59 -1.25
C HIS A 60 9.54 1.83 -1.41
N SER A 61 8.91 3.00 -1.37
CA SER A 61 9.56 4.27 -1.61
C SER A 61 9.60 5.20 -0.39
N SER A 62 8.80 4.89 0.63
CA SER A 62 8.61 5.82 1.74
C SER A 62 8.32 5.11 3.06
N TRP A 63 8.70 5.79 4.14
CA TRP A 63 8.26 5.43 5.49
C TRP A 63 6.72 5.37 5.64
N TRP A 64 5.98 6.04 4.74
CA TRP A 64 4.52 6.04 4.74
C TRP A 64 3.89 4.77 4.17
N ASP A 65 4.65 3.96 3.44
CA ASP A 65 4.11 2.77 2.75
C ASP A 65 3.38 1.81 3.69
N PRO A 66 3.88 1.48 4.91
CA PRO A 66 3.13 0.63 5.85
C PRO A 66 1.80 1.22 6.33
N MET A 67 1.58 2.52 6.15
CA MET A 67 0.34 3.19 6.55
C MET A 67 -0.75 3.06 5.47
N ILE A 68 -0.37 2.85 4.22
CA ILE A 68 -1.31 2.69 3.10
C ILE A 68 -2.25 1.50 3.31
N PRO A 69 -1.77 0.28 3.65
CA PRO A 69 -2.65 -0.83 4.02
C PRO A 69 -3.64 -0.50 5.15
N CYS A 70 -3.20 0.24 6.17
CA CYS A 70 -4.07 0.63 7.29
C CYS A 70 -5.23 1.54 6.85
N VAL A 71 -5.05 2.30 5.76
CA VAL A 71 -6.11 3.13 5.18
C VAL A 71 -6.99 2.30 4.25
N LEU A 72 -6.39 1.52 3.35
CA LEU A 72 -7.09 0.86 2.24
C LEU A 72 -7.76 -0.45 2.67
N HIS A 73 -7.09 -1.30 3.45
CA HIS A 73 -7.60 -2.64 3.79
C HIS A 73 -9.01 -2.63 4.40
N PRO A 74 -9.33 -1.75 5.37
CA PRO A 74 -10.69 -1.67 5.91
C PRO A 74 -11.75 -1.24 4.88
N MET A 75 -11.33 -0.55 3.80
CA MET A 75 -12.21 -0.05 2.74
C MET A 75 -12.43 -1.06 1.61
N THR A 76 -11.53 -2.04 1.47
CA THR A 76 -11.51 -2.96 0.34
C THR A 76 -11.68 -4.42 0.73
N ALA A 77 -11.30 -4.79 1.95
CA ALA A 77 -11.31 -6.17 2.43
C ALA A 77 -12.05 -6.35 3.77
N GLY A 78 -12.53 -5.26 4.39
CA GLY A 78 -13.33 -5.31 5.61
C GLY A 78 -12.61 -5.95 6.80
N GLU A 79 -13.23 -6.97 7.39
CA GLU A 79 -12.71 -7.71 8.56
C GLU A 79 -11.75 -8.86 8.18
N ARG A 80 -11.40 -9.00 6.89
CA ARG A 80 -10.47 -10.02 6.41
C ARG A 80 -9.16 -9.97 7.18
N GLY A 81 -8.59 -11.14 7.51
CA GLY A 81 -7.29 -11.25 8.16
C GLY A 81 -6.19 -10.53 7.36
N VAL A 82 -5.25 -9.92 8.07
CA VAL A 82 -4.14 -9.19 7.44
C VAL A 82 -2.86 -9.46 8.19
N PHE A 83 -1.78 -9.71 7.44
CA PHE A 83 -0.44 -9.87 7.96
C PHE A 83 0.61 -9.32 6.98
N ALA A 84 1.80 -9.01 7.48
CA ALA A 84 2.88 -8.44 6.67
C ALA A 84 4.25 -8.78 7.27
N PRO A 85 5.30 -8.99 6.45
CA PRO A 85 6.67 -9.06 6.93
C PRO A 85 7.19 -7.68 7.30
N ILE A 86 8.05 -7.64 8.30
CA ILE A 86 8.81 -6.46 8.70
C ILE A 86 10.23 -6.88 9.11
N ASP A 87 11.19 -6.01 8.97
CA ASP A 87 12.53 -6.22 9.50
C ASP A 87 12.48 -6.57 10.99
N GLU A 88 13.14 -7.66 11.38
CA GLU A 88 13.12 -8.17 12.76
C GLU A 88 13.67 -7.14 13.76
N ALA A 89 14.71 -6.38 13.39
CA ALA A 89 15.25 -5.34 14.27
C ALA A 89 14.22 -4.25 14.54
N MET A 90 13.43 -3.88 13.51
CA MET A 90 12.32 -2.93 13.65
C MET A 90 11.19 -3.51 14.50
N LEU A 91 10.87 -4.80 14.34
CA LEU A 91 9.83 -5.45 15.13
C LEU A 91 10.22 -5.58 16.61
N ARG A 92 11.49 -5.87 16.89
CA ARG A 92 12.02 -5.89 18.27
C ARG A 92 11.98 -4.51 18.92
N LYS A 93 12.29 -3.46 18.15
CA LYS A 93 12.23 -2.07 18.61
C LYS A 93 10.78 -1.61 18.84
N PHE A 94 9.87 -1.98 17.96
CA PHE A 94 8.46 -1.56 17.99
C PHE A 94 7.52 -2.77 18.12
N ARG A 95 7.59 -3.44 19.25
CA ARG A 95 6.88 -4.72 19.54
C ARG A 95 5.37 -4.69 19.32
N PHE A 96 4.76 -3.51 19.35
CA PHE A 96 3.33 -3.36 19.12
C PHE A 96 2.92 -3.73 17.67
N PHE A 97 3.84 -3.67 16.70
CA PHE A 97 3.55 -4.10 15.33
C PHE A 97 3.18 -5.59 15.23
N ALA A 98 3.69 -6.43 16.12
CA ALA A 98 3.23 -7.83 16.19
C ALA A 98 1.71 -7.93 16.44
N ARG A 99 1.12 -6.99 17.19
CA ARG A 99 -0.34 -6.93 17.45
C ARG A 99 -1.13 -6.44 16.22
N CYS A 100 -0.47 -5.85 15.24
CA CYS A 100 -1.05 -5.55 13.93
C CYS A 100 -1.03 -6.75 12.97
N GLY A 101 -0.35 -7.84 13.33
CA GLY A 101 -0.16 -9.01 12.47
C GLY A 101 1.17 -8.99 11.70
N LEU A 102 2.11 -8.10 12.06
CA LEU A 102 3.42 -8.11 11.45
C LEU A 102 4.31 -9.18 12.09
N PHE A 103 5.12 -9.84 11.26
CA PHE A 103 6.08 -10.87 11.67
C PHE A 103 7.49 -10.53 11.19
N GLY A 104 8.50 -10.94 11.96
CA GLY A 104 9.89 -10.61 11.70
C GLY A 104 10.50 -11.42 10.56
N VAL A 105 11.27 -10.76 9.71
CA VAL A 105 12.17 -11.33 8.72
C VAL A 105 13.52 -10.61 8.80
N GLU A 106 14.58 -11.28 8.37
CA GLU A 106 15.90 -10.67 8.21
C GLU A 106 16.19 -10.52 6.71
N PRO A 107 15.96 -9.35 6.09
CA PRO A 107 15.96 -9.21 4.64
C PRO A 107 17.22 -9.73 3.93
N ASP A 108 18.38 -9.65 4.57
CA ASP A 108 19.67 -10.02 4.00
C ASP A 108 20.13 -11.45 4.37
N SER A 109 19.31 -12.18 5.14
CA SER A 109 19.58 -13.59 5.50
C SER A 109 18.98 -14.53 4.45
N PRO A 110 19.73 -15.55 3.98
CA PRO A 110 19.19 -16.60 3.14
C PRO A 110 17.98 -17.34 3.76
N ALA A 111 17.94 -17.43 5.09
CA ALA A 111 16.85 -18.04 5.85
C ALA A 111 15.53 -17.24 5.73
N SER A 112 15.58 -15.96 5.38
CA SER A 112 14.39 -15.12 5.25
C SER A 112 13.42 -15.59 4.18
N LEU A 113 13.92 -16.21 3.11
CA LEU A 113 13.06 -16.76 2.07
C LEU A 113 12.19 -17.89 2.62
N SER A 114 12.78 -18.85 3.31
CA SER A 114 12.06 -19.94 3.96
C SER A 114 11.12 -19.40 5.04
N ARG A 115 11.60 -18.50 5.88
CA ARG A 115 10.81 -17.85 6.94
C ARG A 115 9.55 -17.19 6.38
N LEU A 116 9.68 -16.36 5.33
CA LEU A 116 8.57 -15.68 4.69
C LEU A 116 7.57 -16.69 4.12
N ALA A 117 8.05 -17.70 3.41
CA ALA A 117 7.22 -18.70 2.76
C ALA A 117 6.48 -19.59 3.79
N ASP A 118 7.17 -20.08 4.81
CA ASP A 118 6.62 -20.98 5.81
C ASP A 118 5.64 -20.26 6.75
N TYR A 119 5.96 -19.00 7.12
CA TYR A 119 5.03 -18.19 7.89
C TYR A 119 3.76 -17.90 7.11
N SER A 120 3.88 -17.46 5.84
CA SER A 120 2.72 -17.17 5.00
C SER A 120 1.86 -18.39 4.76
N ALA A 121 2.47 -19.56 4.52
CA ALA A 121 1.73 -20.83 4.36
C ALA A 121 0.94 -21.20 5.63
N ARG A 122 1.53 -21.04 6.82
CA ARG A 122 0.83 -21.26 8.10
C ARG A 122 -0.34 -20.31 8.30
N GLU A 123 -0.15 -19.01 8.00
CA GLU A 123 -1.21 -18.02 8.16
C GLU A 123 -2.36 -18.29 7.18
N PHE A 124 -2.09 -18.59 5.92
CA PHE A 124 -3.10 -18.97 4.95
C PHE A 124 -3.82 -20.27 5.28
N ALA A 125 -3.12 -21.26 5.87
CA ALA A 125 -3.76 -22.48 6.34
C ALA A 125 -4.66 -22.23 7.58
N ARG A 126 -4.25 -21.33 8.47
CA ARG A 126 -5.01 -20.95 9.67
C ARG A 126 -6.23 -20.08 9.33
N GLU A 127 -6.07 -19.15 8.41
CA GLU A 127 -7.10 -18.22 7.99
C GLU A 127 -7.05 -18.07 6.45
N PRO A 128 -7.74 -18.97 5.70
CA PRO A 128 -7.71 -18.99 4.23
C PRO A 128 -8.09 -17.64 3.62
N ARG A 129 -9.05 -16.93 4.21
CA ARG A 129 -9.44 -15.58 3.81
C ARG A 129 -8.58 -14.51 4.47
N SER A 130 -7.25 -14.61 4.36
CA SER A 130 -6.33 -13.58 4.82
C SER A 130 -5.58 -12.93 3.66
N THR A 131 -5.03 -11.75 3.91
CA THR A 131 -4.27 -10.96 2.93
C THR A 131 -2.86 -10.74 3.43
N LEU A 132 -1.89 -11.14 2.64
CA LEU A 132 -0.50 -10.73 2.79
C LEU A 132 -0.30 -9.38 2.10
N TRP A 133 0.09 -8.35 2.86
CA TRP A 133 0.65 -7.13 2.29
C TRP A 133 2.17 -7.20 2.34
N ILE A 134 2.83 -6.95 1.22
CA ILE A 134 4.28 -7.09 1.13
C ILE A 134 4.89 -6.02 0.23
N THR A 135 6.06 -5.52 0.62
CA THR A 135 6.93 -4.66 -0.18
C THR A 135 8.14 -5.48 -0.66
N PRO A 136 8.02 -6.21 -1.78
CA PRO A 136 8.97 -7.26 -2.14
C PRO A 136 10.33 -6.74 -2.61
N GLN A 137 10.54 -5.43 -2.74
CA GLN A 137 11.87 -4.85 -2.93
C GLN A 137 12.77 -5.08 -1.71
N GLY A 138 12.18 -5.18 -0.49
CA GLY A 138 12.89 -5.44 0.75
C GLY A 138 13.83 -4.31 1.19
N ARG A 139 13.75 -3.15 0.56
CA ARG A 139 14.48 -1.92 0.87
C ARG A 139 13.74 -0.72 0.30
N PHE A 140 14.00 0.46 0.83
CA PHE A 140 13.53 1.70 0.19
C PHE A 140 14.22 1.89 -1.16
N ALA A 141 13.42 2.22 -2.17
CA ALA A 141 13.91 2.55 -3.51
C ALA A 141 13.19 3.80 -4.03
N ASP A 142 13.89 4.64 -4.77
CA ASP A 142 13.28 5.79 -5.44
C ASP A 142 12.23 5.31 -6.43
N VAL A 143 11.08 5.98 -6.52
CA VAL A 143 9.97 5.61 -7.41
C VAL A 143 10.34 5.62 -8.90
N ARG A 144 11.42 6.32 -9.26
CA ARG A 144 11.95 6.38 -10.63
C ARG A 144 12.95 5.27 -10.95
N SER A 145 13.40 4.54 -9.91
CA SER A 145 14.30 3.39 -10.10
C SER A 145 13.53 2.23 -10.72
N PRO A 146 14.17 1.43 -11.59
CA PRO A 146 13.58 0.19 -12.09
C PRO A 146 13.14 -0.71 -10.94
N ILE A 147 11.98 -1.35 -11.08
CA ILE A 147 11.50 -2.31 -10.10
C ILE A 147 12.40 -3.54 -10.13
N ALA A 148 12.91 -3.92 -8.95
CA ALA A 148 13.68 -5.15 -8.76
C ALA A 148 13.18 -5.79 -7.46
N LEU A 149 12.56 -6.95 -7.59
CA LEU A 149 11.94 -7.65 -6.47
C LEU A 149 12.86 -8.76 -5.94
N ARG A 150 12.77 -9.01 -4.64
CA ARG A 150 13.31 -10.22 -4.02
C ARG A 150 12.41 -11.42 -4.36
N PRO A 151 12.96 -12.64 -4.49
CA PRO A 151 12.21 -13.81 -4.96
C PRO A 151 11.09 -14.27 -4.01
N GLY A 152 11.07 -13.80 -2.77
CA GLY A 152 10.17 -14.27 -1.73
C GLY A 152 8.69 -14.19 -2.09
N VAL A 153 8.26 -13.11 -2.73
CA VAL A 153 6.84 -12.94 -3.12
C VAL A 153 6.40 -14.00 -4.13
N GLY A 154 7.26 -14.37 -5.08
CA GLY A 154 6.98 -15.43 -6.04
C GLY A 154 6.89 -16.81 -5.39
N VAL A 155 7.73 -17.09 -4.39
CA VAL A 155 7.66 -18.34 -3.62
C VAL A 155 6.37 -18.42 -2.80
N VAL A 156 5.97 -17.33 -2.15
CA VAL A 156 4.71 -17.29 -1.39
C VAL A 156 3.51 -17.48 -2.33
N ALA A 157 3.46 -16.78 -3.47
CA ALA A 157 2.38 -16.91 -4.42
C ALA A 157 2.28 -18.33 -5.00
N HIS A 158 3.43 -18.97 -5.28
CA HIS A 158 3.46 -20.34 -5.78
C HIS A 158 2.99 -21.38 -4.73
N ARG A 159 3.31 -21.18 -3.45
CA ARG A 159 2.91 -22.09 -2.37
C ARG A 159 1.47 -21.88 -1.89
N ALA A 160 0.89 -20.72 -2.14
CA ALA A 160 -0.49 -20.43 -1.81
C ALA A 160 -1.45 -21.19 -2.73
N LEU A 161 -2.54 -21.73 -2.19
CA LEU A 161 -3.55 -22.45 -2.96
C LEU A 161 -4.52 -21.47 -3.63
N GLY A 162 -4.40 -21.32 -4.96
CA GLY A 162 -5.26 -20.45 -5.75
C GLY A 162 -5.27 -18.99 -5.29
N PRO A 163 -4.10 -18.34 -5.14
CA PRO A 163 -4.06 -17.00 -4.58
C PRO A 163 -4.60 -15.98 -5.56
N LYS A 164 -5.33 -14.98 -5.05
CA LYS A 164 -5.59 -13.75 -5.78
C LYS A 164 -4.42 -12.80 -5.53
N VAL A 165 -3.72 -12.43 -6.59
CA VAL A 165 -2.54 -11.56 -6.49
C VAL A 165 -2.86 -10.21 -7.12
N ALA A 166 -2.60 -9.14 -6.40
CA ALA A 166 -2.66 -7.77 -6.89
C ALA A 166 -1.32 -7.06 -6.64
N VAL A 167 -1.00 -6.11 -7.49
CA VAL A 167 0.08 -5.15 -7.25
C VAL A 167 -0.51 -3.77 -6.98
N LEU A 168 0.17 -2.98 -6.16
CA LEU A 168 -0.18 -1.61 -5.84
C LEU A 168 1.04 -0.71 -5.99
N ALA A 169 1.04 0.14 -7.01
CA ALA A 169 2.00 1.23 -7.12
C ALA A 169 1.58 2.39 -6.23
N VAL A 170 2.54 2.95 -5.50
CA VAL A 170 2.36 4.11 -4.63
C VAL A 170 3.42 5.15 -4.94
N GLU A 171 3.00 6.39 -5.17
CA GLU A 171 3.86 7.55 -5.35
C GLU A 171 3.40 8.68 -4.43
N TYR A 172 4.34 9.44 -3.89
CA TYR A 172 4.05 10.61 -3.06
C TYR A 172 4.56 11.86 -3.75
N GLY A 173 3.73 12.88 -3.82
CA GLY A 173 4.09 14.11 -4.52
C GLY A 173 3.41 15.34 -3.94
N PHE A 174 3.92 16.50 -4.33
CA PHE A 174 3.32 17.80 -4.05
C PHE A 174 2.79 18.38 -5.36
N TRP A 175 1.49 18.61 -5.43
CA TRP A 175 0.90 19.28 -6.58
C TRP A 175 0.69 20.77 -6.28
N THR A 176 -0.51 21.10 -5.82
CA THR A 176 -0.90 22.50 -5.55
C THR A 176 -1.01 22.78 -4.06
N GLU A 177 -1.13 21.73 -3.27
CA GLU A 177 -1.29 21.83 -1.82
C GLU A 177 0.08 21.85 -1.11
N GLN A 178 0.13 22.47 0.06
CA GLN A 178 1.34 22.46 0.91
C GLN A 178 1.66 21.08 1.49
N ARG A 179 0.63 20.23 1.65
CA ARG A 179 0.80 18.87 2.11
C ARG A 179 0.94 17.93 0.92
N PRO A 180 1.74 16.87 1.06
CA PRO A 180 1.86 15.88 0.01
C PRO A 180 0.52 15.19 -0.26
N GLU A 181 0.41 14.62 -1.44
CA GLU A 181 -0.64 13.69 -1.82
C GLU A 181 -0.02 12.32 -2.06
N ALA A 182 -0.76 11.25 -1.76
CA ALA A 182 -0.40 9.90 -2.13
C ALA A 182 -1.22 9.47 -3.33
N PHE A 183 -0.56 8.93 -4.35
CA PHE A 183 -1.17 8.48 -5.60
C PHE A 183 -1.05 6.96 -5.70
N LEU A 184 -2.10 6.30 -6.18
CA LEU A 184 -2.26 4.86 -6.19
C LEU A 184 -2.67 4.35 -7.56
N CYS A 185 -2.07 3.23 -7.99
CA CYS A 185 -2.50 2.46 -9.15
C CYS A 185 -2.39 0.97 -8.81
N ALA A 186 -3.47 0.21 -8.93
CA ALA A 186 -3.47 -1.23 -8.69
C ALA A 186 -3.83 -2.02 -9.94
N ARG A 187 -3.27 -3.24 -10.03
CA ARG A 187 -3.56 -4.21 -11.10
C ARG A 187 -3.66 -5.60 -10.52
N ILE A 188 -4.57 -6.42 -11.08
CA ILE A 188 -4.56 -7.86 -10.82
C ILE A 188 -3.39 -8.47 -11.57
N VAL A 189 -2.76 -9.46 -10.98
CA VAL A 189 -1.73 -10.29 -11.61
C VAL A 189 -2.37 -11.61 -11.99
N ASP A 190 -2.44 -11.88 -13.28
CA ASP A 190 -2.92 -13.17 -13.77
C ASP A 190 -1.93 -14.29 -13.40
N PRO A 191 -2.44 -15.50 -13.10
CA PRO A 191 -1.57 -16.64 -12.88
C PRO A 191 -0.65 -16.86 -14.08
N PRO A 192 0.67 -17.05 -13.85
CA PRO A 192 1.60 -17.30 -14.95
C PRO A 192 1.32 -18.64 -15.61
N SER A 193 1.55 -18.72 -16.91
CA SER A 193 1.44 -19.98 -17.68
C SER A 193 2.37 -21.08 -17.14
N GLU A 194 3.52 -20.70 -16.64
CA GLU A 194 4.42 -21.57 -15.89
C GLU A 194 4.07 -21.47 -14.39
N ALA A 195 3.43 -22.49 -13.84
CA ALA A 195 3.04 -22.55 -12.43
C ALA A 195 4.25 -22.78 -11.52
N SER A 196 5.18 -21.81 -11.46
CA SER A 196 6.40 -21.87 -10.69
C SER A 196 6.61 -20.59 -9.86
N ALA A 197 7.45 -20.67 -8.82
CA ALA A 197 7.84 -19.49 -8.05
C ALA A 197 8.52 -18.42 -8.93
N ARG A 198 9.28 -18.84 -9.92
CA ARG A 198 9.92 -17.94 -10.89
C ARG A 198 8.90 -17.31 -11.84
N GLY A 199 7.91 -18.07 -12.28
CA GLY A 199 6.80 -17.56 -13.08
C GLY A 199 6.02 -16.47 -12.35
N TRP A 200 5.62 -16.74 -11.13
CA TRP A 200 4.97 -15.74 -10.27
C TRP A 200 5.84 -14.51 -9.99
N HIS A 201 7.13 -14.72 -9.71
CA HIS A 201 8.04 -13.60 -9.47
C HIS A 201 8.07 -12.65 -10.67
N ARG A 202 8.27 -13.18 -11.89
CA ARG A 202 8.29 -12.37 -13.12
C ARG A 202 6.97 -11.68 -13.39
N ALA A 203 5.84 -12.37 -13.19
CA ALA A 203 4.51 -11.80 -13.39
C ALA A 203 4.25 -10.62 -12.44
N ILE A 204 4.56 -10.78 -11.15
CA ILE A 204 4.40 -9.73 -10.14
C ILE A 204 5.33 -8.56 -10.42
N GLU A 205 6.60 -8.80 -10.73
CA GLU A 205 7.58 -7.76 -11.03
C GLU A 205 7.17 -6.95 -12.26
N SER A 206 6.79 -7.62 -13.34
CA SER A 206 6.32 -6.96 -14.57
C SER A 206 5.04 -6.14 -14.34
N ALA A 207 4.07 -6.67 -13.60
CA ALA A 207 2.83 -5.97 -13.31
C ALA A 207 3.05 -4.74 -12.41
N LEU A 208 3.92 -4.86 -11.40
CA LEU A 208 4.24 -3.75 -10.51
C LEU A 208 5.01 -2.66 -11.24
N ASP A 209 5.97 -3.01 -12.08
CA ASP A 209 6.73 -2.07 -12.90
C ASP A 209 5.81 -1.34 -13.89
N ALA A 210 4.88 -2.04 -14.53
CA ALA A 210 3.89 -1.43 -15.41
C ALA A 210 2.96 -0.47 -14.64
N ALA A 211 2.50 -0.86 -13.45
CA ALA A 211 1.66 0.01 -12.60
C ALA A 211 2.43 1.26 -12.14
N CYS A 212 3.71 1.13 -11.77
CA CYS A 212 4.54 2.26 -11.39
C CYS A 212 4.76 3.23 -12.56
N ARG A 213 5.03 2.74 -13.77
CA ARG A 213 5.19 3.60 -14.95
C ARG A 213 3.90 4.33 -15.33
N GLU A 214 2.77 3.65 -15.30
CA GLU A 214 1.47 4.27 -15.59
C GLU A 214 1.13 5.34 -14.57
N LEU A 215 1.34 5.04 -13.27
CA LEU A 215 1.13 5.98 -12.20
C LEU A 215 2.01 7.22 -12.35
N ALA A 216 3.32 7.04 -12.59
CA ALA A 216 4.26 8.14 -12.79
C ALA A 216 3.85 9.05 -13.95
N GLY A 217 3.43 8.49 -15.09
CA GLY A 217 2.92 9.26 -16.22
C GLY A 217 1.68 10.09 -15.86
N SER A 218 0.77 9.51 -15.07
CA SER A 218 -0.43 10.21 -14.61
C SER A 218 -0.12 11.28 -13.56
N VAL A 219 0.80 11.03 -12.64
CA VAL A 219 1.24 12.00 -11.62
C VAL A 219 1.97 13.18 -12.27
N MET A 220 2.86 12.92 -13.23
CA MET A 220 3.57 13.98 -13.98
C MET A 220 2.63 14.88 -14.78
N SER A 221 1.49 14.36 -15.25
CA SER A 221 0.52 15.19 -16.00
C SER A 221 -0.13 16.26 -15.13
N ARG A 222 -0.12 16.10 -13.80
CA ARG A 222 -0.80 16.97 -12.83
C ARG A 222 -2.27 17.23 -13.15
N ASP A 223 -2.92 16.24 -13.75
CA ASP A 223 -4.33 16.29 -14.12
C ASP A 223 -5.19 15.59 -13.05
N PRO A 224 -5.92 16.35 -12.21
CA PRO A 224 -6.76 15.76 -11.17
C PRO A 224 -7.88 14.87 -11.73
N ALA A 225 -8.31 15.07 -12.99
CA ALA A 225 -9.35 14.26 -13.62
C ALA A 225 -8.92 12.79 -13.86
N ARG A 226 -7.62 12.50 -13.79
CA ARG A 226 -7.08 11.15 -13.87
C ARG A 226 -7.17 10.37 -12.57
N PHE A 227 -7.66 10.97 -11.51
CA PHE A 227 -7.67 10.39 -10.17
C PHE A 227 -8.99 10.62 -9.46
N GLU A 228 -9.37 9.65 -8.66
CA GLU A 228 -10.45 9.75 -7.68
C GLU A 228 -9.84 9.97 -6.29
N THR A 229 -10.42 10.88 -5.51
CA THR A 229 -10.03 11.04 -4.11
C THR A 229 -10.67 9.94 -3.27
N VAL A 230 -9.87 9.00 -2.79
CA VAL A 230 -10.35 7.85 -2.02
C VAL A 230 -10.27 8.08 -0.51
N PHE A 231 -9.42 8.99 -0.07
CA PHE A 231 -9.29 9.34 1.34
C PHE A 231 -8.69 10.74 1.53
N GLY A 232 -9.15 11.49 2.53
CA GLY A 232 -8.74 12.90 2.71
C GLY A 232 -9.50 13.84 1.80
N GLY A 233 -8.88 14.91 1.31
CA GLY A 233 -9.47 15.82 0.32
C GLY A 233 -10.29 16.97 0.88
N SER A 234 -10.48 17.09 2.17
CA SER A 234 -10.93 18.36 2.76
C SER A 234 -9.73 19.31 2.77
N GLY A 235 -9.76 20.36 1.95
CA GLY A 235 -8.74 21.40 1.88
C GLY A 235 -8.25 21.75 3.27
N ALA A 236 -6.97 21.48 3.55
CA ALA A 236 -6.47 21.80 4.87
C ALA A 236 -6.19 23.27 4.90
N ALA A 237 -6.87 23.94 5.79
CA ALA A 237 -6.55 25.28 6.18
C ALA A 237 -5.03 25.41 6.39
N ILE A 238 -4.36 26.18 5.54
CA ILE A 238 -2.93 26.48 5.68
C ILE A 238 -2.75 27.27 6.97
N ASN A 239 -3.66 28.17 7.19
CA ASN A 239 -3.79 28.97 8.41
C ASN A 239 -5.29 29.20 8.65
N PRO A 240 -5.88 28.66 9.73
CA PRO A 240 -7.31 28.83 10.01
C PRO A 240 -7.75 30.30 10.07
N ILE A 241 -6.87 31.19 10.50
CA ILE A 241 -7.14 32.62 10.60
C ILE A 241 -7.18 33.23 9.19
N TYR A 242 -6.21 32.87 8.33
CA TYR A 242 -6.16 33.37 6.98
C TYR A 242 -7.31 32.85 6.11
N ASP A 243 -7.67 31.60 6.26
CA ASP A 243 -8.81 30.99 5.57
C ASP A 243 -10.14 31.61 6.03
N ALA A 244 -10.28 31.96 7.31
CA ALA A 244 -11.44 32.68 7.82
C ALA A 244 -11.51 34.11 7.20
N VAL A 245 -10.38 34.79 7.03
CA VAL A 245 -10.31 36.09 6.37
C VAL A 245 -10.65 35.99 4.88
N LEU A 246 -10.17 34.96 4.17
CA LEU A 246 -10.51 34.73 2.77
C LEU A 246 -11.99 34.39 2.59
N ALA A 247 -12.53 33.52 3.46
CA ALA A 247 -13.95 33.17 3.46
C ALA A 247 -14.83 34.40 3.71
N ALA A 248 -14.44 35.28 4.64
CA ALA A 248 -15.14 36.55 4.90
C ALA A 248 -15.10 37.53 3.69
N ARG A 249 -14.14 37.33 2.78
CA ARG A 249 -14.03 38.11 1.53
C ARG A 249 -14.66 37.36 0.33
N GLY A 250 -15.36 36.25 0.55
CA GLY A 250 -15.96 35.45 -0.53
C GLY A 250 -14.92 34.71 -1.40
N GLN A 251 -13.68 34.56 -0.92
CA GLN A 251 -12.59 33.89 -1.64
C GLN A 251 -12.30 32.55 -1.00
N GLY A 252 -12.11 31.51 -1.82
CA GLY A 252 -11.64 30.21 -1.36
C GLY A 252 -10.12 30.18 -1.18
N ALA A 253 -9.61 29.45 -0.19
CA ALA A 253 -8.18 29.25 0.02
C ALA A 253 -7.55 28.29 -1.01
N ALA A 254 -8.36 27.52 -1.76
CA ALA A 254 -7.90 26.64 -2.80
C ALA A 254 -7.39 27.43 -4.02
N ILE A 255 -6.17 27.16 -4.46
CA ILE A 255 -5.68 27.68 -5.74
C ILE A 255 -6.37 26.88 -6.85
N ASP A 256 -7.43 27.45 -7.42
CA ASP A 256 -8.11 26.83 -8.57
C ASP A 256 -7.23 26.97 -9.81
N VAL A 257 -6.49 25.89 -10.11
CA VAL A 257 -5.63 25.81 -11.30
C VAL A 257 -6.46 25.69 -12.58
N SER A 258 -7.72 25.24 -12.49
CA SER A 258 -8.61 25.07 -13.64
C SER A 258 -9.02 26.45 -14.21
N ALA A 259 -9.16 27.46 -13.37
CA ALA A 259 -9.47 28.83 -13.82
C ALA A 259 -8.35 29.48 -14.65
N ARG A 260 -7.10 29.00 -14.54
CA ARG A 260 -5.98 29.53 -15.34
C ARG A 260 -5.91 28.98 -16.77
N ARG A 261 -6.63 27.87 -17.07
CA ARG A 261 -6.68 27.29 -18.44
C ARG A 261 -7.76 27.94 -19.33
N ALA A 262 -8.66 28.70 -18.77
CA ALA A 262 -9.60 29.55 -19.52
C ALA A 262 -8.95 30.92 -19.78
N GLY A 263 -7.87 30.93 -20.57
CA GLY A 263 -7.36 32.17 -21.17
C GLY A 263 -8.39 32.74 -22.16
N PRO A 264 -8.42 34.05 -22.39
CA PRO A 264 -9.38 34.66 -23.30
C PRO A 264 -9.22 34.06 -24.71
N ARG A 265 -10.36 33.67 -25.29
CA ARG A 265 -10.47 33.31 -26.71
C ARG A 265 -10.30 34.56 -27.56
#